data_6d598a18469e14adde0856e46e57ab91
#
_entry.id   6d598a18469e14adde0856e46e57ab91
#
_cell.length_a   1.000
_cell.length_b   1.000
_cell.length_c   1.000
_cell.angle_alpha   90.00
_cell.angle_beta   90.00
_cell.angle_gamma   90.00
#
_symmetry.space_group_name_H-M   'P 1'
#
loop_
_entity.id
_entity.type
_entity.pdbx_description
1 polymer ?
#
loop_
_entity_poly.entity_id
_entity_poly.type
_entity_poly.pdbx_seq_one_letter_code
_entity_poly.pdbx_strand_id
1 'polypeptide(L)'
;YGGNSVINGEITAGSLVAFLTYAVNISNPIKRLSRVIGNIQKALAAAQRVFDVLDLPETIKDAENAKLLPPAKGQVSFKNVSFSYNPGEQVISNISFDVKPGQMIAFVGPSGAGKSTIASLLPRFYDVDKGSITIDGEDLRGVTLDSLREQVGIVPQETVLFNGTVYDNILYGRLDATK
;
A
#
# COMPACT_ATOMS: atom_id res chain seq x y z
N TYR A 1 50.11 0.30 38.85
CA TYR A 1 50.69 1.64 38.74
C TYR A 1 50.22 2.52 39.91
N GLY A 2 48.90 2.78 40.08
CA GLY A 2 48.38 3.67 41.13
C GLY A 2 48.71 3.28 42.57
N GLY A 3 48.76 1.98 42.90
CA GLY A 3 49.18 1.50 44.24
C GLY A 3 50.61 1.83 44.55
N ASN A 4 51.54 1.73 43.60
CA ASN A 4 52.94 2.08 43.76
C ASN A 4 53.16 3.59 44.04
N SER A 5 52.37 4.44 43.29
CA SER A 5 52.41 5.88 43.48
C SER A 5 51.91 6.31 44.87
N VAL A 6 50.96 5.56 45.47
CA VAL A 6 50.52 5.78 46.85
C VAL A 6 51.66 5.40 47.87
N ILE A 7 52.34 4.24 47.67
CA ILE A 7 53.43 3.80 48.54
C ILE A 7 54.57 4.78 48.45
N ASN A 8 54.89 5.29 47.28
CA ASN A 8 55.97 6.28 47.08
C ASN A 8 55.59 7.71 47.58
N GLY A 9 54.35 7.93 48.05
CA GLY A 9 53.92 9.22 48.55
C GLY A 9 53.62 10.25 47.46
N GLU A 10 53.55 9.86 46.17
CA GLU A 10 53.26 10.72 45.01
C GLU A 10 51.77 11.15 44.95
N ILE A 11 50.90 10.26 45.40
CA ILE A 11 49.42 10.52 45.47
C ILE A 11 48.89 9.97 46.79
N THR A 12 47.78 10.51 47.29
CA THR A 12 47.10 9.98 48.48
C THR A 12 46.23 8.78 48.14
N ALA A 13 45.98 7.90 49.08
CA ALA A 13 45.04 6.77 48.93
C ALA A 13 43.64 7.29 48.57
N GLY A 14 43.22 8.43 49.13
CA GLY A 14 41.95 9.08 48.79
C GLY A 14 41.87 9.54 47.34
N SER A 15 42.96 10.09 46.79
CA SER A 15 43.04 10.49 45.39
C SER A 15 42.91 9.29 44.43
N LEU A 16 43.53 8.15 44.77
CA LEU A 16 43.41 6.93 43.99
C LEU A 16 41.97 6.39 43.99
N VAL A 17 41.32 6.35 45.16
CA VAL A 17 39.92 5.91 45.28
C VAL A 17 38.99 6.84 44.53
N ALA A 18 39.18 8.17 44.65
CA ALA A 18 38.42 9.16 43.90
C ALA A 18 38.56 8.97 42.39
N PHE A 19 39.76 8.77 41.87
CA PHE A 19 40.05 8.50 40.47
C PHE A 19 39.31 7.27 39.96
N LEU A 20 39.40 6.15 40.69
CA LEU A 20 38.70 4.91 40.31
C LEU A 20 37.16 5.09 40.29
N THR A 21 36.66 5.81 41.31
CA THR A 21 35.21 6.12 41.37
C THR A 21 34.74 6.98 40.18
N TYR A 22 35.48 8.01 39.80
CA TYR A 22 35.20 8.82 38.64
C TYR A 22 35.31 8.02 37.33
N ALA A 23 36.35 7.17 37.21
CA ALA A 23 36.53 6.35 36.02
C ALA A 23 35.32 5.39 35.78
N VAL A 24 34.82 4.76 36.85
CA VAL A 24 33.62 3.92 36.79
C VAL A 24 32.35 4.75 36.46
N ASN A 25 32.23 5.91 37.13
CA ASN A 25 31.05 6.77 36.91
C ASN A 25 30.98 7.36 35.49
N ILE A 26 32.11 7.62 34.83
CA ILE A 26 32.15 8.06 33.42
C ILE A 26 31.68 6.95 32.46
N SER A 27 31.94 5.68 32.79
CA SER A 27 31.55 4.55 31.93
C SER A 27 30.04 4.39 31.80
N ASN A 28 29.28 4.72 32.85
CA ASN A 28 27.82 4.57 32.85
C ASN A 28 27.07 5.53 31.88
N PRO A 29 27.37 6.84 31.86
CA PRO A 29 26.81 7.74 30.87
C PRO A 29 27.10 7.33 29.42
N ILE A 30 28.32 6.85 29.15
CA ILE A 30 28.71 6.40 27.79
C ILE A 30 27.87 5.21 27.36
N LYS A 31 27.64 4.22 28.21
CA LYS A 31 26.75 3.08 27.94
C LYS A 31 25.31 3.53 27.71
N ARG A 32 24.81 4.52 28.48
CA ARG A 32 23.48 5.09 28.29
C ARG A 32 23.34 5.80 26.93
N LEU A 33 24.36 6.60 26.57
CA LEU A 33 24.37 7.31 25.27
C LEU A 33 24.34 6.33 24.10
N SER A 34 25.16 5.27 24.14
CA SER A 34 25.13 4.22 23.11
C SER A 34 23.77 3.55 22.97
N ARG A 35 23.06 3.34 24.09
CA ARG A 35 21.70 2.78 24.08
C ARG A 35 20.69 3.75 23.46
N VAL A 36 20.81 5.04 23.78
CA VAL A 36 19.95 6.08 23.20
C VAL A 36 20.14 6.16 21.69
N ILE A 37 21.37 6.16 21.20
CA ILE A 37 21.69 6.14 19.77
C ILE A 37 21.05 4.90 19.10
N GLY A 38 21.17 3.72 19.71
CA GLY A 38 20.54 2.51 19.18
C GLY A 38 19.01 2.59 19.12
N ASN A 39 18.37 3.22 20.11
CA ASN A 39 16.93 3.43 20.11
C ASN A 39 16.49 4.44 19.03
N ILE A 40 17.26 5.52 18.83
CA ILE A 40 17.01 6.48 17.76
C ILE A 40 17.09 5.80 16.39
N GLN A 41 18.10 5.00 16.14
CA GLN A 41 18.23 4.27 14.87
C GLN A 41 17.05 3.33 14.61
N LYS A 42 16.57 2.61 15.65
CA LYS A 42 15.37 1.77 15.54
C LYS A 42 14.12 2.59 15.23
N ALA A 43 13.95 3.73 15.88
CA ALA A 43 12.83 4.62 15.64
C ALA A 43 12.86 5.21 14.22
N LEU A 44 14.03 5.62 13.72
CA LEU A 44 14.22 6.10 12.36
C LEU A 44 13.89 5.01 11.32
N ALA A 45 14.36 3.78 11.54
CA ALA A 45 14.05 2.66 10.65
C ALA A 45 12.54 2.32 10.62
N ALA A 46 11.86 2.45 11.77
CA ALA A 46 10.41 2.27 11.83
C ALA A 46 9.67 3.41 11.13
N ALA A 47 10.09 4.66 11.34
CA ALA A 47 9.52 5.83 10.67
C ALA A 47 9.71 5.74 9.15
N GLN A 48 10.91 5.34 8.69
CA GLN A 48 11.17 5.17 7.25
C GLN A 48 10.17 4.22 6.61
N ARG A 49 9.88 3.07 7.23
CA ARG A 49 8.89 2.11 6.70
C ARG A 49 7.48 2.69 6.60
N VAL A 50 7.11 3.57 7.51
CA VAL A 50 5.81 4.26 7.45
C VAL A 50 5.80 5.24 6.28
N PHE A 51 6.85 6.04 6.13
CA PHE A 51 6.97 6.98 5.01
C PHE A 51 7.08 6.26 3.66
N ASP A 52 7.80 5.14 3.58
CA ASP A 52 7.88 4.33 2.36
C ASP A 52 6.47 3.91 1.86
N VAL A 53 5.53 3.66 2.78
CA VAL A 53 4.14 3.36 2.42
C VAL A 53 3.34 4.62 2.08
N LEU A 54 3.52 5.69 2.86
CA LEU A 54 2.80 6.96 2.64
C LEU A 54 3.20 7.65 1.34
N ASP A 55 4.49 7.52 0.97
CA ASP A 55 5.07 8.14 -0.22
C ASP A 55 4.94 7.25 -1.48
N LEU A 56 4.26 6.09 -1.38
CA LEU A 56 3.99 5.27 -2.56
C LEU A 56 3.23 6.10 -3.61
N PRO A 57 3.77 6.23 -4.82
CA PRO A 57 3.10 6.99 -5.86
C PRO A 57 1.80 6.28 -6.27
N GLU A 58 0.73 7.03 -6.34
CA GLU A 58 -0.52 6.55 -6.93
C GLU A 58 -0.28 6.26 -8.41
N THR A 59 -0.41 4.98 -8.78
CA THR A 59 -0.17 4.51 -10.15
C THR A 59 -1.31 4.89 -11.09
N ILE A 60 -2.54 4.91 -10.56
CA ILE A 60 -3.76 5.24 -11.32
C ILE A 60 -4.35 6.52 -10.73
N LYS A 61 -4.45 7.55 -11.56
CA LYS A 61 -4.99 8.86 -11.18
C LYS A 61 -6.06 9.29 -12.17
N ASP A 62 -6.91 10.19 -11.70
CA ASP A 62 -7.84 10.88 -12.59
C ASP A 62 -7.05 11.75 -13.59
N ALA A 63 -7.50 11.74 -14.84
CA ALA A 63 -7.00 12.68 -15.83
C ALA A 63 -7.41 14.12 -15.44
N GLU A 64 -6.61 15.12 -15.80
CA GLU A 64 -6.89 16.53 -15.49
C GLU A 64 -8.29 16.99 -15.94
N ASN A 65 -8.82 16.37 -17.00
CA ASN A 65 -10.14 16.67 -17.57
C ASN A 65 -11.13 15.51 -17.36
N ALA A 66 -10.92 14.65 -16.35
CA ALA A 66 -11.83 13.55 -16.05
C ALA A 66 -13.23 14.07 -15.70
N LYS A 67 -14.25 13.45 -16.32
CA LYS A 67 -15.66 13.80 -16.11
C LYS A 67 -16.29 12.81 -15.13
N LEU A 68 -17.37 13.23 -14.50
CA LEU A 68 -18.20 12.28 -13.76
C LEU A 68 -18.85 11.29 -14.74
N LEU A 69 -18.79 10.00 -14.43
CA LEU A 69 -19.53 8.98 -15.17
C LEU A 69 -21.03 9.17 -14.87
N PRO A 70 -21.89 9.40 -15.87
CA PRO A 70 -23.33 9.45 -15.65
C PRO A 70 -23.85 8.10 -15.12
N PRO A 71 -25.06 8.04 -14.52
CA PRO A 71 -25.68 6.78 -14.10
C PRO A 71 -25.65 5.76 -15.24
N ALA A 72 -24.90 4.67 -15.03
CA ALA A 72 -24.60 3.72 -16.10
C ALA A 72 -25.82 2.85 -16.43
N LYS A 73 -26.10 2.69 -17.73
CA LYS A 73 -27.07 1.71 -18.25
C LYS A 73 -26.47 0.29 -18.25
N GLY A 74 -25.13 0.20 -18.26
CA GLY A 74 -24.39 -1.03 -18.14
C GLY A 74 -23.95 -1.68 -19.45
N GLN A 75 -23.83 -0.92 -20.53
CA GLN A 75 -23.15 -1.40 -21.74
C GLN A 75 -21.63 -1.31 -21.53
N VAL A 76 -20.93 -2.44 -21.59
CA VAL A 76 -19.47 -2.50 -21.46
C VAL A 76 -18.83 -2.97 -22.75
N SER A 77 -17.78 -2.28 -23.21
CA SER A 77 -17.05 -2.65 -24.41
C SER A 77 -15.55 -2.68 -24.17
N PHE A 78 -14.93 -3.77 -24.54
CA PHE A 78 -13.47 -3.94 -24.61
C PHE A 78 -13.08 -3.89 -26.08
N LYS A 79 -12.13 -3.00 -26.46
CA LYS A 79 -11.67 -2.83 -27.83
C LYS A 79 -10.17 -2.97 -27.91
N ASN A 80 -9.70 -4.05 -28.55
CA ASN A 80 -8.28 -4.37 -28.78
C ASN A 80 -7.42 -4.24 -27.50
N VAL A 81 -7.97 -4.67 -26.36
CA VAL A 81 -7.34 -4.51 -25.05
C VAL A 81 -6.18 -5.48 -24.91
N SER A 82 -5.03 -4.92 -24.55
CA SER A 82 -3.84 -5.67 -24.11
C SER A 82 -3.37 -5.12 -22.79
N PHE A 83 -2.89 -6.03 -21.91
CA PHE A 83 -2.45 -5.67 -20.57
C PHE A 83 -1.36 -6.60 -20.04
N SER A 84 -0.42 -6.01 -19.30
CA SER A 84 0.69 -6.68 -18.61
C SER A 84 0.82 -6.11 -17.19
N TYR A 85 1.03 -6.96 -16.19
CA TYR A 85 1.35 -6.48 -14.84
C TYR A 85 2.79 -5.96 -14.77
N ASN A 86 3.70 -6.62 -15.49
CA ASN A 86 5.10 -6.23 -15.60
C ASN A 86 5.49 -6.08 -17.07
N PRO A 87 6.40 -5.16 -17.42
CA PRO A 87 6.90 -5.04 -18.77
C PRO A 87 7.42 -6.39 -19.31
N GLY A 88 6.91 -6.83 -20.47
CA GLY A 88 7.30 -8.07 -21.11
C GLY A 88 6.49 -9.32 -20.72
N GLU A 89 5.64 -9.28 -19.69
CA GLU A 89 4.77 -10.38 -19.26
C GLU A 89 3.32 -10.12 -19.65
N GLN A 90 3.00 -10.26 -20.93
CA GLN A 90 1.65 -9.99 -21.42
C GLN A 90 0.64 -11.03 -20.90
N VAL A 91 -0.38 -10.56 -20.17
CA VAL A 91 -1.46 -11.39 -19.60
C VAL A 91 -2.71 -11.37 -20.47
N ILE A 92 -3.05 -10.20 -21.03
CA ILE A 92 -4.17 -10.01 -21.94
C ILE A 92 -3.62 -9.55 -23.28
N SER A 93 -4.01 -10.22 -24.38
CA SER A 93 -3.54 -9.91 -25.71
C SER A 93 -4.71 -9.67 -26.66
N ASN A 94 -4.87 -8.40 -27.07
CA ASN A 94 -5.78 -7.97 -28.13
C ASN A 94 -7.21 -8.53 -28.04
N ILE A 95 -7.81 -8.48 -26.84
CA ILE A 95 -9.19 -8.94 -26.66
C ILE A 95 -10.19 -7.85 -27.03
N SER A 96 -11.29 -8.27 -27.66
CA SER A 96 -12.42 -7.40 -27.99
C SER A 96 -13.72 -8.14 -27.76
N PHE A 97 -14.63 -7.53 -27.01
CA PHE A 97 -16.00 -8.02 -26.82
C PHE A 97 -16.91 -6.90 -26.32
N ASP A 98 -18.20 -7.08 -26.52
CA ASP A 98 -19.25 -6.16 -26.06
C ASP A 98 -20.23 -6.89 -25.15
N VAL A 99 -20.64 -6.23 -24.08
CA VAL A 99 -21.65 -6.69 -23.12
C VAL A 99 -22.82 -5.70 -23.14
N LYS A 100 -24.01 -6.20 -23.41
CA LYS A 100 -25.20 -5.36 -23.41
C LYS A 100 -25.77 -5.18 -21.99
N PRO A 101 -26.51 -4.10 -21.73
CA PRO A 101 -27.22 -3.93 -20.48
C PRO A 101 -28.03 -5.17 -20.07
N GLY A 102 -27.91 -5.61 -18.82
CA GLY A 102 -28.60 -6.80 -18.30
C GLY A 102 -28.05 -8.15 -18.77
N GLN A 103 -27.03 -8.15 -19.62
CA GLN A 103 -26.41 -9.40 -20.08
C GLN A 103 -25.46 -9.96 -19.02
N MET A 104 -25.49 -11.27 -18.80
CA MET A 104 -24.52 -12.01 -18.02
C MET A 104 -23.49 -12.64 -18.97
N ILE A 105 -22.20 -12.46 -18.66
CA ILE A 105 -21.11 -13.13 -19.37
C ILE A 105 -20.26 -13.95 -18.40
N ALA A 106 -19.65 -15.02 -18.88
CA ALA A 106 -18.74 -15.83 -18.13
C ALA A 106 -17.41 -16.00 -18.88
N PHE A 107 -16.30 -15.76 -18.17
CA PHE A 107 -14.96 -16.05 -18.69
C PHE A 107 -14.55 -17.44 -18.25
N VAL A 108 -14.28 -18.33 -19.22
CA VAL A 108 -13.91 -19.73 -18.97
C VAL A 108 -12.50 -19.98 -19.51
N GLY A 109 -11.71 -20.75 -18.79
CA GLY A 109 -10.35 -21.08 -19.20
C GLY A 109 -9.48 -21.58 -18.03
N PRO A 110 -8.27 -22.07 -18.31
CA PRO A 110 -7.35 -22.57 -17.28
C PRO A 110 -6.93 -21.49 -16.28
N SER A 111 -6.30 -21.89 -15.18
CA SER A 111 -5.68 -20.95 -14.25
C SER A 111 -4.61 -20.13 -14.98
N GLY A 112 -4.52 -18.83 -14.68
CA GLY A 112 -3.57 -17.93 -15.37
C GLY A 112 -4.04 -17.39 -16.72
N ALA A 113 -5.22 -17.78 -17.24
CA ALA A 113 -5.75 -17.28 -18.52
C ALA A 113 -6.22 -15.80 -18.52
N GLY A 114 -5.97 -15.02 -17.45
CA GLY A 114 -6.32 -13.60 -17.39
C GLY A 114 -7.76 -13.28 -16.99
N LYS A 115 -8.58 -14.26 -16.57
CA LYS A 115 -9.99 -14.04 -16.20
C LYS A 115 -10.17 -13.01 -15.08
N SER A 116 -9.43 -13.14 -14.00
CA SER A 116 -9.45 -12.18 -12.88
C SER A 116 -8.88 -10.82 -13.27
N THR A 117 -7.92 -10.82 -14.19
CA THR A 117 -7.33 -9.59 -14.74
C THR A 117 -8.39 -8.79 -15.50
N ILE A 118 -9.19 -9.42 -16.35
CA ILE A 118 -10.29 -8.75 -17.07
C ILE A 118 -11.25 -8.10 -16.07
N ALA A 119 -11.63 -8.82 -15.01
CA ALA A 119 -12.50 -8.29 -13.95
C ALA A 119 -11.87 -7.10 -13.21
N SER A 120 -10.54 -7.11 -13.00
CA SER A 120 -9.81 -6.02 -12.33
C SER A 120 -9.60 -4.78 -13.19
N LEU A 121 -9.65 -4.91 -14.52
CA LEU A 121 -9.53 -3.78 -15.43
C LEU A 121 -10.82 -2.93 -15.47
N LEU A 122 -12.00 -3.51 -15.23
CA LEU A 122 -13.26 -2.78 -15.29
C LEU A 122 -13.40 -1.68 -14.21
N PRO A 123 -13.06 -1.92 -12.92
CA PRO A 123 -13.04 -0.86 -11.90
C PRO A 123 -11.78 0.03 -11.98
N ARG A 124 -11.00 -0.13 -13.04
CA ARG A 124 -9.76 0.60 -13.30
C ARG A 124 -8.79 0.50 -12.12
N PHE A 125 -8.50 -0.74 -11.67
CA PHE A 125 -7.39 -0.97 -10.75
C PHE A 125 -6.04 -0.89 -11.47
N TYR A 126 -6.07 -1.06 -12.80
CA TYR A 126 -4.95 -0.92 -13.72
C TYR A 126 -5.43 -0.25 -14.99
N ASP A 127 -4.57 0.54 -15.62
CA ASP A 127 -4.80 1.04 -16.98
C ASP A 127 -4.29 0.04 -18.00
N VAL A 128 -4.96 -0.05 -19.14
CA VAL A 128 -4.60 -0.96 -20.23
C VAL A 128 -3.37 -0.45 -21.00
N ASP A 129 -2.49 -1.36 -21.43
CA ASP A 129 -1.32 -1.00 -22.25
C ASP A 129 -1.73 -0.54 -23.65
N LYS A 130 -2.76 -1.21 -24.22
CA LYS A 130 -3.32 -0.89 -25.54
C LYS A 130 -4.82 -1.09 -25.54
N GLY A 131 -5.48 -0.40 -26.44
CA GLY A 131 -6.93 -0.47 -26.61
C GLY A 131 -7.66 0.44 -25.64
N SER A 132 -8.93 0.17 -25.46
CA SER A 132 -9.82 0.94 -24.58
C SER A 132 -10.92 0.07 -23.97
N ILE A 133 -11.35 0.47 -22.78
CA ILE A 133 -12.53 -0.10 -22.11
C ILE A 133 -13.49 1.05 -21.91
N THR A 134 -14.75 0.83 -22.31
CA THR A 134 -15.79 1.86 -22.19
C THR A 134 -17.01 1.33 -21.43
N ILE A 135 -17.66 2.21 -20.68
CA ILE A 135 -18.99 2.00 -20.10
C ILE A 135 -19.93 3.02 -20.73
N ASP A 136 -21.00 2.54 -21.36
CA ASP A 136 -21.99 3.35 -22.11
C ASP A 136 -21.37 4.32 -23.13
N GLY A 137 -20.22 3.93 -23.70
CA GLY A 137 -19.46 4.71 -24.68
C GLY A 137 -18.38 5.62 -24.06
N GLU A 138 -18.36 5.84 -22.75
CA GLU A 138 -17.34 6.64 -22.07
C GLU A 138 -16.10 5.80 -21.76
N ASP A 139 -14.90 6.24 -22.17
CA ASP A 139 -13.63 5.56 -21.85
C ASP A 139 -13.34 5.71 -20.36
N LEU A 140 -12.96 4.60 -19.70
CA LEU A 140 -12.67 4.58 -18.26
C LEU A 140 -11.55 5.54 -17.85
N ARG A 141 -10.63 5.87 -18.75
CA ARG A 141 -9.56 6.83 -18.50
C ARG A 141 -10.01 8.27 -18.51
N GLY A 142 -11.18 8.56 -19.12
CA GLY A 142 -11.75 9.89 -19.21
C GLY A 142 -12.74 10.23 -18.10
N VAL A 143 -13.05 9.28 -17.22
CA VAL A 143 -13.97 9.49 -16.09
C VAL A 143 -13.23 9.44 -14.75
N THR A 144 -13.82 10.07 -13.71
CA THR A 144 -13.23 10.04 -12.36
C THR A 144 -13.37 8.65 -11.75
N LEU A 145 -12.35 8.22 -11.02
CA LEU A 145 -12.29 6.90 -10.36
C LEU A 145 -13.45 6.69 -9.39
N ASP A 146 -13.79 7.73 -8.64
CA ASP A 146 -14.89 7.67 -7.67
C ASP A 146 -16.22 7.40 -8.37
N SER A 147 -16.57 8.18 -9.40
CA SER A 147 -17.83 8.01 -10.13
C SER A 147 -17.92 6.66 -10.87
N LEU A 148 -16.78 6.13 -11.33
CA LEU A 148 -16.70 4.80 -11.93
C LEU A 148 -16.95 3.72 -10.88
N ARG A 149 -16.22 3.77 -9.76
CA ARG A 149 -16.28 2.74 -8.72
C ARG A 149 -17.58 2.72 -7.94
N GLU A 150 -18.27 3.85 -7.81
CA GLU A 150 -19.64 3.91 -7.28
C GLU A 150 -20.65 3.07 -8.07
N GLN A 151 -20.37 2.83 -9.37
CA GLN A 151 -21.27 2.11 -10.25
C GLN A 151 -20.83 0.67 -10.54
N VAL A 152 -19.67 0.24 -10.03
CA VAL A 152 -19.10 -1.10 -10.23
C VAL A 152 -19.01 -1.84 -8.91
N GLY A 153 -19.82 -2.86 -8.72
CA GLY A 153 -19.72 -3.77 -7.58
C GLY A 153 -18.81 -4.96 -7.89
N ILE A 154 -17.95 -5.33 -6.95
CA ILE A 154 -17.05 -6.47 -7.06
C ILE A 154 -17.31 -7.44 -5.91
N VAL A 155 -17.44 -8.72 -6.26
CA VAL A 155 -17.45 -9.82 -5.28
C VAL A 155 -16.13 -10.59 -5.44
N PRO A 156 -15.16 -10.41 -4.52
CA PRO A 156 -13.89 -11.10 -4.59
C PRO A 156 -14.05 -12.59 -4.27
N GLN A 157 -13.09 -13.41 -4.71
CA GLN A 157 -13.06 -14.84 -4.43
C GLN A 157 -12.87 -15.12 -2.93
N GLU A 158 -12.01 -14.32 -2.28
CA GLU A 158 -11.82 -14.35 -0.83
C GLU A 158 -12.40 -13.07 -0.24
N THR A 159 -13.42 -13.24 0.62
CA THR A 159 -14.06 -12.11 1.28
C THR A 159 -13.28 -11.74 2.55
N VAL A 160 -12.81 -10.52 2.62
CA VAL A 160 -12.19 -9.96 3.84
C VAL A 160 -13.29 -9.38 4.72
N LEU A 161 -13.38 -9.88 5.95
CA LEU A 161 -14.28 -9.33 6.97
C LEU A 161 -13.48 -8.53 7.99
N PHE A 162 -13.94 -7.32 8.28
CA PHE A 162 -13.40 -6.51 9.36
C PHE A 162 -13.87 -7.05 10.72
N ASN A 163 -13.06 -6.83 11.76
CA ASN A 163 -13.44 -7.19 13.11
C ASN A 163 -14.65 -6.34 13.56
N GLY A 164 -15.78 -6.99 13.77
CA GLY A 164 -17.05 -6.35 14.09
C GLY A 164 -18.24 -7.28 13.82
N THR A 165 -19.44 -6.73 13.83
CA THR A 165 -20.66 -7.49 13.53
C THR A 165 -20.86 -7.64 12.02
N VAL A 166 -21.74 -8.56 11.61
CA VAL A 166 -22.20 -8.68 10.21
C VAL A 166 -22.80 -7.36 9.73
N TYR A 167 -23.56 -6.68 10.60
CA TYR A 167 -24.14 -5.38 10.31
C TYR A 167 -23.07 -4.33 10.00
N ASP A 168 -22.00 -4.22 10.80
CA ASP A 168 -20.92 -3.27 10.60
C ASP A 168 -20.21 -3.54 9.27
N ASN A 169 -19.98 -4.80 8.92
CA ASN A 169 -19.36 -5.19 7.66
C ASN A 169 -20.23 -4.84 6.44
N ILE A 170 -21.55 -4.97 6.54
CA ILE A 170 -22.48 -4.57 5.47
C ILE A 170 -22.53 -3.04 5.37
N LEU A 171 -22.63 -2.35 6.52
CA LEU A 171 -22.69 -0.90 6.60
C LEU A 171 -21.42 -0.22 6.03
N TYR A 172 -20.27 -0.91 6.11
CA TYR A 172 -19.00 -0.40 5.56
C TYR A 172 -19.08 -0.06 4.06
N GLY A 173 -19.93 -0.78 3.31
CA GLY A 173 -20.16 -0.50 1.88
C GLY A 173 -20.93 0.81 1.63
N ARG A 174 -21.67 1.30 2.63
CA ARG A 174 -22.42 2.56 2.59
C ARG A 174 -22.71 3.06 4.01
N LEU A 175 -21.82 3.92 4.52
CA LEU A 175 -21.83 4.36 5.92
C LEU A 175 -23.07 5.17 6.33
N ASP A 176 -23.75 5.80 5.39
CA ASP A 176 -24.97 6.58 5.57
C ASP A 176 -26.26 5.77 5.37
N ALA A 177 -26.17 4.46 5.10
CA ALA A 177 -27.33 3.61 4.91
C ALA A 177 -28.11 3.45 6.23
N THR A 178 -29.44 3.58 6.13
CA THR A 178 -30.36 3.26 7.24
C THR A 178 -30.72 1.78 7.25
N LYS A 179 -31.17 1.27 8.40
CA LYS A 179 -31.69 -0.12 8.55
C LYS A 179 -32.90 -0.36 7.67
#